data_5f097d0c5779bdd73e9c565119a0dcf5
#
_entry.id   5f097d0c5779bdd73e9c565119a0dcf5
#
_cell.length_a   1.000
_cell.length_b   1.000
_cell.length_c   1.000
_cell.angle_alpha   90.00
_cell.angle_beta   90.00
_cell.angle_gamma   90.00
#
_symmetry.space_group_name_H-M   'P 1'
#
loop_
_entity.id
_entity.type
_entity.pdbx_description
1 polymer ?
#
loop_
_entity_poly.entity_id
_entity_poly.type
_entity_poly.pdbx_seq_one_letter_code
_entity_poly.pdbx_strand_id
1 'polypeptide(L)'
;MTTQLESLKKLSSVVADTGDIDSIQQFSPDDCTTNPSLIFKAVQSGKYDKLVSEVISNSKSRKFNKNTDQIDYISDQLAIAFGIELTKIVPGYVSTEVDADLSFNTNATVEKAKQIINSYEQSGIGRNRILIKIAGTWEGIQAVKQLEAEGISCNCTLIFSLTQAVACAEAGAFLISPFVGRILDWFKANTSRDYDSSNDPGVESVEKIYNYFKKYNFKTVVMAASFRNKEEIINLAGCDKLTISPALLEELSQSKEELQPKLTLEKATSIDSPRINVNENSFRWHLNENQMASFKLAEGIRLFNKDMLKLKDLIQAQL
;
A
#
# COMPACT_ATOMS: atom_id res chain seq x y z
N MET A 1 -1.41 -18.25 27.05
CA MET A 1 -2.07 -18.62 25.79
C MET A 1 -1.65 -17.59 24.76
N THR A 2 -1.20 -18.03 23.62
CA THR A 2 -0.76 -17.18 22.50
C THR A 2 -1.95 -16.41 21.91
N THR A 3 -1.79 -15.12 21.64
CA THR A 3 -2.83 -14.34 20.96
C THR A 3 -2.82 -14.63 19.45
N GLN A 4 -3.92 -14.30 18.76
CA GLN A 4 -3.97 -14.41 17.29
C GLN A 4 -2.88 -13.55 16.63
N LEU A 5 -2.61 -12.35 17.16
CA LEU A 5 -1.55 -11.48 16.66
C LEU A 5 -0.15 -12.11 16.82
N GLU A 6 0.16 -12.66 18.00
CA GLU A 6 1.45 -13.36 18.24
C GLU A 6 1.61 -14.59 17.34
N SER A 7 0.51 -15.32 17.11
CA SER A 7 0.49 -16.46 16.22
C SER A 7 0.68 -16.04 14.76
N LEU A 8 0.00 -14.99 14.33
CA LEU A 8 0.11 -14.43 12.96
C LEU A 8 1.54 -13.98 12.64
N LYS A 9 2.23 -13.34 13.59
CA LYS A 9 3.63 -12.91 13.45
C LYS A 9 4.62 -14.04 13.20
N LYS A 10 4.25 -15.28 13.54
CA LYS A 10 5.07 -16.47 13.24
C LYS A 10 4.86 -16.99 11.82
N LEU A 11 3.75 -16.62 11.19
CA LEU A 11 3.31 -17.11 9.88
C LEU A 11 3.53 -16.09 8.76
N SER A 12 3.39 -14.80 9.07
CA SER A 12 3.45 -13.69 8.12
C SER A 12 4.12 -12.48 8.78
N SER A 13 4.80 -11.66 7.98
CA SER A 13 5.26 -10.36 8.46
C SER A 13 4.07 -9.40 8.64
N VAL A 14 3.93 -8.85 9.84
CA VAL A 14 2.84 -7.93 10.19
C VAL A 14 3.28 -6.50 9.96
N VAL A 15 2.51 -5.79 9.15
CA VAL A 15 2.73 -4.40 8.74
C VAL A 15 1.61 -3.54 9.29
N ALA A 16 1.89 -2.34 9.77
CA ALA A 16 0.87 -1.40 10.21
C ALA A 16 0.41 -0.50 9.06
N ASP A 17 -0.91 -0.37 8.86
CA ASP A 17 -1.51 0.54 7.88
C ASP A 17 -2.07 1.76 8.58
N THR A 18 -1.24 2.79 8.78
CA THR A 18 -1.63 3.97 9.56
C THR A 18 -0.72 5.18 9.33
N GLY A 19 -1.29 6.39 9.54
CA GLY A 19 -0.53 7.62 9.77
C GLY A 19 -0.49 8.03 11.25
N ASP A 20 -1.14 7.27 12.14
CA ASP A 20 -1.12 7.53 13.59
C ASP A 20 0.08 6.84 14.22
N ILE A 21 1.15 7.60 14.42
CA ILE A 21 2.47 7.16 14.90
C ILE A 21 2.36 6.49 16.28
N ASP A 22 1.53 7.04 17.18
CA ASP A 22 1.41 6.56 18.56
C ASP A 22 0.70 5.20 18.63
N SER A 23 -0.23 4.94 17.71
CA SER A 23 -1.09 3.75 17.74
C SER A 23 -0.37 2.45 17.40
N ILE A 24 0.80 2.51 16.76
CA ILE A 24 1.49 1.32 16.24
C ILE A 24 2.60 0.80 17.15
N GLN A 25 3.14 1.64 18.02
CA GLN A 25 4.29 1.28 18.86
C GLN A 25 4.02 0.05 19.74
N GLN A 26 2.80 -0.07 20.26
CA GLN A 26 2.40 -1.21 21.11
C GLN A 26 2.35 -2.54 20.35
N PHE A 27 2.13 -2.52 19.02
CA PHE A 27 1.99 -3.74 18.23
C PHE A 27 3.32 -4.24 17.66
N SER A 28 4.39 -3.43 17.71
CA SER A 28 5.72 -3.76 17.19
C SER A 28 5.65 -4.39 15.78
N PRO A 29 5.12 -3.68 14.78
CA PRO A 29 5.06 -4.19 13.41
C PRO A 29 6.46 -4.17 12.77
N ASP A 30 6.67 -5.01 11.75
CA ASP A 30 7.92 -5.06 11.01
C ASP A 30 8.10 -3.84 10.10
N ASP A 31 7.02 -3.44 9.40
CA ASP A 31 6.99 -2.32 8.46
C ASP A 31 5.76 -1.43 8.74
N CYS A 32 5.68 -0.30 8.01
CA CYS A 32 4.51 0.55 8.02
C CYS A 32 4.16 1.04 6.60
N THR A 33 2.86 1.12 6.32
CA THR A 33 2.34 1.73 5.09
C THR A 33 1.54 2.98 5.39
N THR A 34 1.75 4.00 4.57
CA THR A 34 0.92 5.21 4.54
C THR A 34 0.23 5.36 3.19
N ASN A 35 -0.67 6.31 3.12
CA ASN A 35 -1.31 6.76 1.89
C ASN A 35 -1.89 8.17 2.12
N PRO A 36 -2.34 8.90 1.07
CA PRO A 36 -2.87 10.26 1.21
C PRO A 36 -4.00 10.38 2.23
N SER A 37 -4.89 9.39 2.30
CA SER A 37 -6.02 9.41 3.25
C SER A 37 -5.56 9.30 4.71
N LEU A 38 -4.52 8.50 4.97
CA LEU A 38 -3.96 8.32 6.32
C LEU A 38 -3.21 9.57 6.77
N ILE A 39 -2.42 10.18 5.90
CA ILE A 39 -1.72 11.45 6.19
C ILE A 39 -2.73 12.57 6.41
N PHE A 40 -3.74 12.71 5.54
CA PHE A 40 -4.82 13.69 5.74
C PHE A 40 -5.49 13.54 7.12
N LYS A 41 -5.86 12.31 7.51
CA LYS A 41 -6.48 12.05 8.82
C LYS A 41 -5.53 12.39 9.98
N ALA A 42 -4.26 12.05 9.86
CA ALA A 42 -3.25 12.36 10.88
C ALA A 42 -3.12 13.88 11.07
N VAL A 43 -2.99 14.65 9.99
CA VAL A 43 -2.96 16.12 10.04
C VAL A 43 -4.26 16.70 10.61
N GLN A 44 -5.42 16.20 10.16
CA GLN A 44 -6.73 16.65 10.63
C GLN A 44 -6.96 16.37 12.12
N SER A 45 -6.29 15.37 12.69
CA SER A 45 -6.48 15.01 14.11
C SER A 45 -5.98 16.05 15.11
N GLY A 46 -5.09 16.97 14.68
CA GLY A 46 -4.43 17.95 15.56
C GLY A 46 -3.32 17.36 16.45
N LYS A 47 -3.18 16.04 16.51
CA LYS A 47 -2.15 15.39 17.35
C LYS A 47 -0.72 15.76 16.94
N TYR A 48 -0.52 16.09 15.67
CA TYR A 48 0.79 16.30 15.05
C TYR A 48 1.01 17.76 14.64
N ASP A 49 0.29 18.72 15.25
CA ASP A 49 0.35 20.15 14.91
C ASP A 49 1.76 20.72 14.98
N LYS A 50 2.60 20.23 15.90
CA LYS A 50 4.00 20.63 15.98
C LYS A 50 4.77 20.21 14.72
N LEU A 51 4.64 18.95 14.31
CA LEU A 51 5.28 18.43 13.10
C LEU A 51 4.80 19.20 11.85
N VAL A 52 3.51 19.44 11.76
CA VAL A 52 2.88 20.19 10.66
C VAL A 52 3.42 21.62 10.60
N SER A 53 3.44 22.31 11.76
CA SER A 53 3.93 23.69 11.87
C SER A 53 5.42 23.80 11.53
N GLU A 54 6.25 22.83 11.90
CA GLU A 54 7.68 22.78 11.55
C GLU A 54 7.86 22.64 10.04
N VAL A 55 7.10 21.74 9.37
CA VAL A 55 7.18 21.58 7.91
C VAL A 55 6.75 22.86 7.19
N ILE A 56 5.64 23.48 7.60
CA ILE A 56 5.17 24.74 7.02
C ILE A 56 6.20 25.87 7.25
N SER A 57 6.76 25.99 8.44
CA SER A 57 7.78 26.99 8.75
C SER A 57 9.04 26.84 7.89
N ASN A 58 9.50 25.60 7.69
CA ASN A 58 10.66 25.29 6.86
C ASN A 58 10.41 25.66 5.38
N SER A 59 9.19 25.58 4.90
CA SER A 59 8.86 25.99 3.53
C SER A 59 9.03 27.49 3.27
N LYS A 60 8.87 28.34 4.32
CA LYS A 60 8.97 29.82 4.20
C LYS A 60 10.36 30.29 3.82
N SER A 61 11.41 29.50 4.06
CA SER A 61 12.78 29.81 3.66
C SER A 61 13.05 29.59 2.16
N ARG A 62 12.12 28.97 1.44
CA ARG A 62 12.21 28.66 0.00
C ARG A 62 11.46 29.68 -0.82
N LYS A 63 11.92 29.90 -2.06
CA LYS A 63 11.21 30.72 -3.04
C LYS A 63 10.41 29.81 -3.95
N PHE A 64 9.13 30.10 -4.10
CA PHE A 64 8.22 29.44 -5.02
C PHE A 64 7.70 30.42 -6.05
N ASN A 65 7.47 29.95 -7.28
CA ASN A 65 6.92 30.80 -8.34
C ASN A 65 5.42 31.04 -8.16
N LYS A 66 4.73 30.05 -7.60
CA LYS A 66 3.28 30.09 -7.35
C LYS A 66 2.99 29.55 -5.94
N ASN A 67 1.90 29.98 -5.37
CA ASN A 67 1.41 29.45 -4.09
C ASN A 67 1.08 27.95 -4.17
N THR A 68 0.56 27.49 -5.31
CA THR A 68 0.33 26.05 -5.57
C THR A 68 1.59 25.22 -5.45
N ASP A 69 2.73 25.72 -5.99
CA ASP A 69 4.01 25.01 -5.91
C ASP A 69 4.49 24.85 -4.44
N GLN A 70 4.19 25.86 -3.61
CA GLN A 70 4.49 25.80 -2.16
C GLN A 70 3.60 24.78 -1.46
N ILE A 71 2.30 24.74 -1.77
CA ILE A 71 1.36 23.79 -1.18
C ILE A 71 1.73 22.36 -1.57
N ASP A 72 2.05 22.12 -2.83
CA ASP A 72 2.51 20.81 -3.33
C ASP A 72 3.78 20.36 -2.61
N TYR A 73 4.76 21.26 -2.48
CA TYR A 73 5.98 20.99 -1.72
C TYR A 73 5.69 20.65 -0.26
N ILE A 74 4.82 21.41 0.43
CA ILE A 74 4.49 21.14 1.83
C ILE A 74 3.77 19.80 1.97
N SER A 75 2.86 19.45 1.07
CA SER A 75 2.17 18.15 1.11
C SER A 75 3.13 16.98 0.97
N ASP A 76 4.11 17.06 0.09
CA ASP A 76 5.20 16.07 -0.03
C ASP A 76 6.03 15.99 1.26
N GLN A 77 6.45 17.14 1.79
CA GLN A 77 7.25 17.19 3.00
C GLN A 77 6.51 16.68 4.24
N LEU A 78 5.19 16.84 4.32
CA LEU A 78 4.37 16.23 5.36
C LEU A 78 4.39 14.70 5.26
N ALA A 79 4.14 14.13 4.07
CA ALA A 79 4.21 12.69 3.87
C ALA A 79 5.59 12.13 4.25
N ILE A 80 6.67 12.82 3.90
CA ILE A 80 8.04 12.46 4.23
C ILE A 80 8.29 12.60 5.75
N ALA A 81 7.84 13.67 6.39
CA ALA A 81 8.01 13.89 7.82
C ALA A 81 7.33 12.79 8.66
N PHE A 82 6.09 12.44 8.32
CA PHE A 82 5.41 11.28 8.91
C PHE A 82 6.19 9.98 8.66
N GLY A 83 6.67 9.77 7.44
CA GLY A 83 7.48 8.60 7.10
C GLY A 83 8.77 8.52 7.92
N ILE A 84 9.47 9.64 8.15
CA ILE A 84 10.66 9.71 9.00
C ILE A 84 10.34 9.30 10.44
N GLU A 85 9.26 9.81 11.02
CA GLU A 85 8.85 9.39 12.37
C GLU A 85 8.54 7.89 12.43
N LEU A 86 7.86 7.35 11.42
CA LEU A 86 7.56 5.93 11.33
C LEU A 86 8.83 5.07 11.20
N THR A 87 9.87 5.53 10.50
CA THR A 87 11.14 4.78 10.40
C THR A 87 11.87 4.64 11.74
N LYS A 88 11.57 5.48 12.73
CA LYS A 88 12.12 5.36 14.09
C LYS A 88 11.45 4.24 14.90
N ILE A 89 10.25 3.81 14.50
CA ILE A 89 9.42 2.83 15.21
C ILE A 89 9.58 1.44 14.60
N VAL A 90 9.47 1.35 13.26
CA VAL A 90 9.55 0.06 12.58
C VAL A 90 10.98 -0.28 12.15
N PRO A 91 11.42 -1.54 12.31
CA PRO A 91 12.77 -1.94 11.90
C PRO A 91 12.95 -2.07 10.39
N GLY A 92 11.87 -2.32 9.66
CA GLY A 92 11.85 -2.57 8.21
C GLY A 92 11.54 -1.34 7.37
N TYR A 93 10.60 -1.46 6.46
CA TYR A 93 10.28 -0.45 5.46
C TYR A 93 9.13 0.47 5.87
N VAL A 94 9.18 1.70 5.36
CA VAL A 94 8.03 2.61 5.34
C VAL A 94 7.66 2.87 3.87
N SER A 95 6.37 2.71 3.54
CA SER A 95 5.85 3.01 2.20
C SER A 95 5.30 4.43 2.15
N THR A 96 5.84 5.24 1.22
CA THR A 96 5.36 6.61 0.92
C THR A 96 4.84 6.66 -0.51
N GLU A 97 3.61 7.16 -0.69
CA GLU A 97 2.90 7.12 -1.96
C GLU A 97 3.15 8.40 -2.77
N VAL A 98 3.36 8.24 -4.09
CA VAL A 98 3.36 9.36 -5.03
C VAL A 98 1.94 9.89 -5.24
N ASP A 99 1.81 11.12 -5.77
CA ASP A 99 0.51 11.71 -6.03
C ASP A 99 -0.34 10.84 -6.97
N ALA A 100 -1.62 10.65 -6.62
CA ALA A 100 -2.53 9.78 -7.36
C ALA A 100 -2.86 10.30 -8.77
N ASP A 101 -2.80 11.61 -9.01
CA ASP A 101 -3.01 12.23 -10.32
C ASP A 101 -1.88 11.92 -11.31
N LEU A 102 -0.71 11.46 -10.84
CA LEU A 102 0.39 10.98 -11.66
C LEU A 102 0.19 9.56 -12.18
N SER A 103 -0.85 8.85 -11.76
CA SER A 103 -1.06 7.42 -12.06
C SER A 103 -1.04 7.04 -13.54
N PHE A 104 -1.24 8.00 -14.44
CA PHE A 104 -1.23 7.81 -15.89
C PHE A 104 -0.07 8.52 -16.59
N ASN A 105 0.98 8.92 -15.84
CA ASN A 105 2.16 9.59 -16.37
C ASN A 105 3.44 8.96 -15.81
N THR A 106 4.03 8.04 -16.58
CA THR A 106 5.24 7.31 -16.19
C THR A 106 6.39 8.24 -15.79
N ASN A 107 6.70 9.25 -16.63
CA ASN A 107 7.85 10.12 -16.38
C ASN A 107 7.65 10.97 -15.13
N ALA A 108 6.48 11.58 -14.95
CA ALA A 108 6.20 12.38 -13.78
C ALA A 108 6.19 11.53 -12.49
N THR A 109 5.71 10.28 -12.56
CA THR A 109 5.78 9.33 -11.44
C THR A 109 7.23 9.01 -11.06
N VAL A 110 8.11 8.75 -12.04
CA VAL A 110 9.54 8.50 -11.80
C VAL A 110 10.22 9.72 -11.17
N GLU A 111 9.96 10.92 -11.69
CA GLU A 111 10.52 12.17 -11.16
C GLU A 111 10.08 12.40 -9.71
N LYS A 112 8.78 12.26 -9.42
CA LYS A 112 8.23 12.41 -8.07
C LYS A 112 8.85 11.37 -7.11
N ALA A 113 8.95 10.11 -7.51
CA ALA A 113 9.56 9.05 -6.73
C ALA A 113 11.02 9.38 -6.34
N LYS A 114 11.82 9.88 -7.30
CA LYS A 114 13.20 10.30 -7.05
C LYS A 114 13.28 11.51 -6.11
N GLN A 115 12.35 12.47 -6.23
CA GLN A 115 12.27 13.61 -5.31
C GLN A 115 11.98 13.16 -3.88
N ILE A 116 11.04 12.22 -3.69
CA ILE A 116 10.72 11.65 -2.37
C ILE A 116 11.94 10.95 -1.78
N ILE A 117 12.60 10.07 -2.53
CA ILE A 117 13.80 9.36 -2.06
C ILE A 117 14.92 10.34 -1.69
N ASN A 118 15.20 11.34 -2.53
CA ASN A 118 16.20 12.35 -2.25
C ASN A 118 15.89 13.12 -0.94
N SER A 119 14.64 13.43 -0.68
CA SER A 119 14.23 14.11 0.56
C SER A 119 14.45 13.24 1.80
N TYR A 120 14.19 11.94 1.72
CA TYR A 120 14.52 10.99 2.78
C TYR A 120 16.03 10.90 3.01
N GLU A 121 16.83 10.77 1.95
CA GLU A 121 18.29 10.70 2.02
C GLU A 121 18.90 11.98 2.62
N GLN A 122 18.39 13.16 2.25
CA GLN A 122 18.78 14.45 2.86
C GLN A 122 18.44 14.53 4.35
N SER A 123 17.42 13.79 4.78
CA SER A 123 17.03 13.68 6.20
C SER A 123 17.74 12.54 6.93
N GLY A 124 18.73 11.88 6.30
CA GLY A 124 19.52 10.81 6.89
C GLY A 124 18.86 9.42 6.85
N ILE A 125 17.75 9.28 6.15
CA ILE A 125 17.07 7.98 5.97
C ILE A 125 17.49 7.39 4.62
N GLY A 126 18.18 6.25 4.64
CA GLY A 126 18.61 5.57 3.43
C GLY A 126 17.44 4.99 2.63
N ARG A 127 17.55 5.00 1.28
CA ARG A 127 16.54 4.43 0.37
C ARG A 127 16.18 2.98 0.65
N ASN A 128 17.08 2.23 1.26
CA ASN A 128 16.85 0.84 1.69
C ASN A 128 15.84 0.68 2.85
N ARG A 129 15.29 1.78 3.36
CA ARG A 129 14.24 1.83 4.38
C ARG A 129 12.89 2.30 3.81
N ILE A 130 12.86 2.69 2.53
CA ILE A 130 11.69 3.32 1.91
C ILE A 130 11.22 2.50 0.72
N LEU A 131 9.90 2.30 0.63
CA LEU A 131 9.24 1.81 -0.57
C LEU A 131 8.42 2.95 -1.17
N ILE A 132 8.65 3.24 -2.45
CA ILE A 132 7.79 4.20 -3.16
C ILE A 132 6.52 3.48 -3.58
N LYS A 133 5.37 3.99 -3.11
CA LYS A 133 4.07 3.39 -3.37
C LYS A 133 3.44 4.00 -4.62
N ILE A 134 3.08 3.16 -5.59
CA ILE A 134 2.64 3.56 -6.94
C ILE A 134 1.41 2.75 -7.32
N ALA A 135 0.38 3.40 -7.88
CA ALA A 135 -0.82 2.72 -8.34
C ALA A 135 -0.53 1.74 -9.49
N GLY A 136 -1.16 0.56 -9.45
CA GLY A 136 -1.01 -0.50 -10.45
C GLY A 136 -1.72 -0.23 -11.78
N THR A 137 -1.50 0.94 -12.38
CA THR A 137 -1.82 1.26 -13.78
C THR A 137 -0.71 0.78 -14.69
N TRP A 138 -0.93 0.70 -15.99
CA TRP A 138 0.13 0.34 -16.93
C TRP A 138 1.31 1.33 -16.83
N GLU A 139 1.01 2.62 -16.82
CA GLU A 139 1.99 3.70 -16.70
C GLU A 139 2.75 3.66 -15.37
N GLY A 140 2.05 3.38 -14.26
CA GLY A 140 2.66 3.18 -12.95
C GLY A 140 3.61 1.99 -12.93
N ILE A 141 3.23 0.87 -13.56
CA ILE A 141 4.08 -0.33 -13.67
C ILE A 141 5.33 -0.04 -14.51
N GLN A 142 5.23 0.77 -15.59
CA GLN A 142 6.41 1.19 -16.34
C GLN A 142 7.34 2.09 -15.51
N ALA A 143 6.79 2.94 -14.64
CA ALA A 143 7.58 3.72 -13.70
C ALA A 143 8.30 2.82 -12.68
N VAL A 144 7.61 1.82 -12.13
CA VAL A 144 8.19 0.82 -11.23
C VAL A 144 9.37 0.11 -11.89
N LYS A 145 9.23 -0.33 -13.14
CA LYS A 145 10.31 -0.99 -13.89
C LYS A 145 11.58 -0.14 -13.98
N GLN A 146 11.43 1.18 -14.19
CA GLN A 146 12.57 2.10 -14.24
C GLN A 146 13.18 2.32 -12.85
N LEU A 147 12.35 2.54 -11.83
CA LEU A 147 12.80 2.80 -10.46
C LEU A 147 13.52 1.61 -9.84
N GLU A 148 13.00 0.41 -10.01
CA GLU A 148 13.64 -0.84 -9.51
C GLU A 148 15.00 -1.06 -10.19
N ALA A 149 15.13 -0.77 -11.48
CA ALA A 149 16.41 -0.84 -12.19
C ALA A 149 17.44 0.18 -11.67
N GLU A 150 16.98 1.28 -11.05
CA GLU A 150 17.83 2.29 -10.41
C GLU A 150 18.03 2.05 -8.90
N GLY A 151 17.57 0.92 -8.36
CA GLY A 151 17.71 0.56 -6.95
C GLY A 151 16.76 1.32 -6.01
N ILE A 152 15.64 1.80 -6.52
CA ILE A 152 14.53 2.38 -5.75
C ILE A 152 13.42 1.34 -5.66
N SER A 153 13.26 0.74 -4.49
CA SER A 153 12.27 -0.30 -4.26
C SER A 153 10.84 0.26 -4.22
N CYS A 154 9.91 -0.44 -4.87
CA CYS A 154 8.54 0.00 -5.07
C CYS A 154 7.51 -0.93 -4.41
N ASN A 155 6.41 -0.34 -3.95
CA ASN A 155 5.19 -1.00 -3.51
C ASN A 155 4.07 -0.68 -4.50
N CYS A 156 3.72 -1.63 -5.39
CA CYS A 156 2.61 -1.44 -6.31
C CYS A 156 1.28 -1.60 -5.57
N THR A 157 0.49 -0.54 -5.51
CA THR A 157 -0.79 -0.51 -4.79
C THR A 157 -2.00 -0.49 -5.73
N LEU A 158 -3.21 -0.58 -5.15
CA LEU A 158 -4.47 -0.65 -5.91
C LEU A 158 -4.47 -1.84 -6.87
N ILE A 159 -4.01 -3.00 -6.38
CA ILE A 159 -4.01 -4.25 -7.14
C ILE A 159 -5.32 -4.98 -6.84
N PHE A 160 -6.10 -5.24 -7.89
CA PHE A 160 -7.42 -5.87 -7.85
C PHE A 160 -7.54 -7.08 -8.78
N SER A 161 -6.48 -7.42 -9.53
CA SER A 161 -6.49 -8.53 -10.46
C SER A 161 -5.15 -9.25 -10.55
N LEU A 162 -5.20 -10.53 -10.93
CA LEU A 162 -3.99 -11.32 -11.19
C LEU A 162 -3.16 -10.71 -12.34
N THR A 163 -3.79 -10.17 -13.36
CA THR A 163 -3.10 -9.53 -14.50
C THR A 163 -2.27 -8.33 -14.04
N GLN A 164 -2.81 -7.47 -13.16
CA GLN A 164 -2.04 -6.36 -12.58
C GLN A 164 -0.86 -6.90 -11.76
N ALA A 165 -1.10 -7.90 -10.91
CA ALA A 165 -0.07 -8.49 -10.07
C ALA A 165 1.08 -9.06 -10.89
N VAL A 166 0.78 -9.82 -11.94
CA VAL A 166 1.78 -10.42 -12.84
C VAL A 166 2.57 -9.34 -13.57
N ALA A 167 1.92 -8.32 -14.11
CA ALA A 167 2.60 -7.20 -14.77
C ALA A 167 3.58 -6.48 -13.81
N CYS A 168 3.20 -6.27 -12.54
CA CYS A 168 4.09 -5.71 -11.53
C CYS A 168 5.31 -6.61 -11.27
N ALA A 169 5.08 -7.93 -11.12
CA ALA A 169 6.15 -8.87 -10.86
C ALA A 169 7.13 -9.01 -12.05
N GLU A 170 6.63 -9.01 -13.28
CA GLU A 170 7.44 -8.99 -14.51
C GLU A 170 8.21 -7.68 -14.70
N ALA A 171 7.70 -6.56 -14.16
CA ALA A 171 8.42 -5.29 -14.10
C ALA A 171 9.52 -5.28 -13.01
N GLY A 172 9.61 -6.30 -12.17
CA GLY A 172 10.60 -6.42 -11.10
C GLY A 172 10.20 -5.73 -9.80
N ALA A 173 8.91 -5.39 -9.60
CA ALA A 173 8.44 -4.76 -8.37
C ALA A 173 8.89 -5.52 -7.13
N PHE A 174 9.46 -4.80 -6.15
CA PHE A 174 9.85 -5.39 -4.86
C PHE A 174 8.63 -5.96 -4.12
N LEU A 175 7.51 -5.21 -4.12
CA LEU A 175 6.32 -5.58 -3.37
C LEU A 175 5.04 -5.14 -4.12
N ILE A 176 3.98 -5.92 -3.97
CA ILE A 176 2.63 -5.55 -4.38
C ILE A 176 1.68 -5.55 -3.19
N SER A 177 0.70 -4.64 -3.19
CA SER A 177 -0.37 -4.56 -2.19
C SER A 177 -1.73 -4.87 -2.83
N PRO A 178 -2.12 -6.16 -2.99
CA PRO A 178 -3.46 -6.53 -3.42
C PRO A 178 -4.48 -6.22 -2.31
N PHE A 179 -5.62 -5.67 -2.70
CA PHE A 179 -6.66 -5.22 -1.77
C PHE A 179 -7.71 -6.31 -1.57
N VAL A 180 -8.02 -6.61 -0.31
CA VAL A 180 -9.00 -7.64 0.08
C VAL A 180 -10.40 -7.05 0.21
N GLY A 181 -10.63 -6.25 1.24
CA GLY A 181 -11.96 -5.80 1.59
C GLY A 181 -12.62 -4.89 0.56
N ARG A 182 -11.86 -4.12 -0.26
CA ARG A 182 -12.47 -3.35 -1.34
C ARG A 182 -13.03 -4.22 -2.45
N ILE A 183 -12.49 -5.41 -2.66
CA ILE A 183 -13.05 -6.41 -3.56
C ILE A 183 -14.37 -6.91 -2.98
N LEU A 184 -14.37 -7.33 -1.70
CA LEU A 184 -15.59 -7.76 -0.99
C LEU A 184 -16.68 -6.69 -1.06
N ASP A 185 -16.35 -5.41 -0.79
CA ASP A 185 -17.31 -4.30 -0.87
C ASP A 185 -17.98 -4.21 -2.25
N TRP A 186 -17.18 -4.37 -3.33
CA TRP A 186 -17.72 -4.31 -4.68
C TRP A 186 -18.69 -5.47 -4.96
N PHE A 187 -18.31 -6.69 -4.60
CA PHE A 187 -19.15 -7.86 -4.82
C PHE A 187 -20.44 -7.79 -4.00
N LYS A 188 -20.40 -7.37 -2.74
CA LYS A 188 -21.58 -7.13 -1.90
C LYS A 188 -22.53 -6.10 -2.50
N ALA A 189 -21.99 -5.06 -3.13
CA ALA A 189 -22.79 -3.99 -3.72
C ALA A 189 -23.36 -4.33 -5.11
N ASN A 190 -22.75 -5.26 -5.85
CA ASN A 190 -23.06 -5.50 -7.26
C ASN A 190 -23.58 -6.90 -7.56
N THR A 191 -23.71 -7.78 -6.56
CA THR A 191 -24.27 -9.12 -6.72
C THR A 191 -25.32 -9.38 -5.65
N SER A 192 -26.20 -10.34 -5.90
CA SER A 192 -27.22 -10.79 -4.92
C SER A 192 -26.74 -11.96 -4.05
N ARG A 193 -25.45 -12.32 -4.12
CA ARG A 193 -24.86 -13.41 -3.34
C ARG A 193 -24.46 -12.92 -1.96
N ASP A 194 -24.70 -13.73 -0.94
CA ASP A 194 -24.17 -13.53 0.40
C ASP A 194 -22.70 -13.96 0.47
N TYR A 195 -21.89 -13.13 1.12
CA TYR A 195 -20.47 -13.36 1.31
C TYR A 195 -20.12 -13.41 2.81
N ASP A 196 -19.42 -14.47 3.18
CA ASP A 196 -18.88 -14.70 4.51
C ASP A 196 -17.38 -15.03 4.45
N SER A 197 -16.80 -15.45 5.56
CA SER A 197 -15.39 -15.80 5.64
C SER A 197 -14.95 -17.00 4.80
N SER A 198 -15.89 -17.84 4.34
CA SER A 198 -15.61 -19.05 3.56
C SER A 198 -15.59 -18.81 2.05
N ASN A 199 -16.17 -17.69 1.59
CA ASN A 199 -16.37 -17.39 0.17
C ASN A 199 -16.04 -15.91 -0.15
N ASP A 200 -15.13 -15.30 0.61
CA ASP A 200 -14.72 -13.90 0.41
C ASP A 200 -13.90 -13.74 -0.88
N PRO A 201 -14.43 -13.01 -1.88
CA PRO A 201 -13.76 -12.86 -3.16
C PRO A 201 -12.45 -12.07 -3.09
N GLY A 202 -12.26 -11.25 -2.05
CA GLY A 202 -11.00 -10.55 -1.80
C GLY A 202 -9.91 -11.50 -1.30
N VAL A 203 -10.27 -12.41 -0.38
CA VAL A 203 -9.37 -13.47 0.08
C VAL A 203 -8.99 -14.39 -1.08
N GLU A 204 -9.98 -14.87 -1.86
CA GLU A 204 -9.75 -15.71 -3.05
C GLU A 204 -8.81 -15.03 -4.06
N SER A 205 -8.96 -13.73 -4.28
CA SER A 205 -8.11 -12.95 -5.18
C SER A 205 -6.65 -12.92 -4.72
N VAL A 206 -6.40 -12.66 -3.44
CA VAL A 206 -5.04 -12.62 -2.90
C VAL A 206 -4.41 -14.01 -2.85
N GLU A 207 -5.18 -15.03 -2.46
CA GLU A 207 -4.73 -16.43 -2.49
C GLU A 207 -4.28 -16.83 -3.91
N LYS A 208 -5.07 -16.48 -4.93
CA LYS A 208 -4.72 -16.74 -6.34
C LYS A 208 -3.42 -16.05 -6.75
N ILE A 209 -3.21 -14.81 -6.35
CA ILE A 209 -1.97 -14.05 -6.64
C ILE A 209 -0.78 -14.69 -5.93
N TYR A 210 -0.91 -14.99 -4.63
CA TYR A 210 0.14 -15.64 -3.84
C TYR A 210 0.56 -16.98 -4.46
N ASN A 211 -0.42 -17.83 -4.73
CA ASN A 211 -0.18 -19.15 -5.32
C ASN A 211 0.51 -19.05 -6.67
N TYR A 212 0.10 -18.12 -7.52
CA TYR A 212 0.73 -17.87 -8.81
C TYR A 212 2.18 -17.43 -8.65
N PHE A 213 2.45 -16.49 -7.75
CA PHE A 213 3.81 -15.99 -7.52
C PHE A 213 4.75 -17.08 -6.99
N LYS A 214 4.28 -17.89 -6.04
CA LYS A 214 5.08 -19.00 -5.50
C LYS A 214 5.32 -20.09 -6.54
N LYS A 215 4.29 -20.46 -7.32
CA LYS A 215 4.41 -21.44 -8.40
C LYS A 215 5.45 -21.04 -9.44
N TYR A 216 5.50 -19.78 -9.82
CA TYR A 216 6.42 -19.28 -10.85
C TYR A 216 7.70 -18.65 -10.30
N ASN A 217 7.96 -18.81 -8.99
CA ASN A 217 9.16 -18.32 -8.31
C ASN A 217 9.40 -16.81 -8.47
N PHE A 218 8.33 -16.01 -8.55
CA PHE A 218 8.46 -14.56 -8.47
C PHE A 218 8.99 -14.15 -7.10
N LYS A 219 9.94 -13.23 -7.08
CA LYS A 219 10.54 -12.71 -5.85
C LYS A 219 9.74 -11.55 -5.25
N THR A 220 8.81 -10.99 -6.00
CA THR A 220 7.93 -9.92 -5.57
C THR A 220 7.13 -10.35 -4.34
N VAL A 221 7.21 -9.58 -3.28
CA VAL A 221 6.50 -9.81 -2.02
C VAL A 221 5.02 -9.53 -2.20
N VAL A 222 4.15 -10.43 -1.74
CA VAL A 222 2.71 -10.23 -1.70
C VAL A 222 2.32 -9.70 -0.33
N MET A 223 1.83 -8.47 -0.24
CA MET A 223 1.34 -7.86 0.99
C MET A 223 -0.16 -7.60 0.89
N ALA A 224 -0.98 -8.49 1.45
CA ALA A 224 -2.42 -8.28 1.48
C ALA A 224 -2.78 -7.01 2.26
N ALA A 225 -3.76 -6.26 1.76
CA ALA A 225 -4.08 -4.92 2.25
C ALA A 225 -5.58 -4.62 2.29
N SER A 226 -5.94 -3.57 3.05
CA SER A 226 -7.31 -3.01 3.06
C SER A 226 -8.36 -3.98 3.60
N PHE A 227 -8.10 -4.57 4.75
CA PHE A 227 -9.00 -5.51 5.43
C PHE A 227 -10.25 -4.82 6.01
N ARG A 228 -11.37 -5.57 6.08
CA ARG A 228 -12.64 -5.17 6.70
C ARG A 228 -12.87 -5.83 8.05
N ASN A 229 -12.35 -7.04 8.23
CA ASN A 229 -12.51 -7.85 9.42
C ASN A 229 -11.27 -8.73 9.66
N LYS A 230 -11.19 -9.33 10.84
CA LYS A 230 -10.05 -10.20 11.19
C LYS A 230 -10.07 -11.54 10.47
N GLU A 231 -11.23 -12.01 10.04
CA GLU A 231 -11.40 -13.28 9.32
C GLU A 231 -10.69 -13.25 7.97
N GLU A 232 -10.72 -12.10 7.26
CA GLU A 232 -9.93 -11.89 6.04
C GLU A 232 -8.42 -12.06 6.31
N ILE A 233 -7.94 -11.56 7.46
CA ILE A 233 -6.54 -11.64 7.88
C ILE A 233 -6.17 -13.09 8.21
N ILE A 234 -7.01 -13.76 9.02
CA ILE A 234 -6.81 -15.16 9.44
C ILE A 234 -6.78 -16.10 8.23
N ASN A 235 -7.67 -15.89 7.26
CA ASN A 235 -7.73 -16.69 6.04
C ASN A 235 -6.54 -16.46 5.09
N LEU A 236 -5.76 -15.41 5.30
CA LEU A 236 -4.52 -15.12 4.57
C LEU A 236 -3.25 -15.35 5.40
N ALA A 237 -3.37 -16.00 6.56
CA ALA A 237 -2.21 -16.36 7.38
C ALA A 237 -1.24 -17.26 6.60
N GLY A 238 0.04 -16.84 6.51
CA GLY A 238 1.06 -17.43 5.64
C GLY A 238 1.33 -16.61 4.36
N CYS A 239 0.55 -15.56 4.09
CA CYS A 239 0.93 -14.54 3.10
C CYS A 239 2.27 -13.89 3.51
N ASP A 240 3.07 -13.46 2.55
CA ASP A 240 4.39 -12.88 2.85
C ASP A 240 4.28 -11.73 3.86
N LYS A 241 3.36 -10.80 3.61
CA LYS A 241 3.07 -9.66 4.49
C LYS A 241 1.57 -9.37 4.54
N LEU A 242 1.13 -8.78 5.66
CA LEU A 242 -0.24 -8.33 5.87
C LEU A 242 -0.20 -6.92 6.45
N THR A 243 -0.71 -5.91 5.72
CA THR A 243 -0.79 -4.54 6.23
C THR A 243 -2.16 -4.29 6.86
N ILE A 244 -2.16 -4.11 8.16
CA ILE A 244 -3.33 -4.21 9.04
C ILE A 244 -3.53 -2.88 9.76
N SER A 245 -4.79 -2.42 9.83
CA SER A 245 -5.13 -1.21 10.59
C SER A 245 -4.96 -1.41 12.10
N PRO A 246 -4.67 -0.36 12.88
CA PRO A 246 -4.53 -0.45 14.33
C PRO A 246 -5.73 -1.10 15.04
N ALA A 247 -6.95 -0.82 14.58
CA ALA A 247 -8.16 -1.42 15.16
C ALA A 247 -8.20 -2.95 15.01
N LEU A 248 -7.82 -3.47 13.85
CA LEU A 248 -7.75 -4.92 13.62
C LEU A 248 -6.54 -5.56 14.31
N LEU A 249 -5.41 -4.84 14.43
CA LEU A 249 -4.28 -5.29 15.24
C LEU A 249 -4.68 -5.45 16.71
N GLU A 250 -5.43 -4.50 17.25
CA GLU A 250 -5.97 -4.56 18.61
C GLU A 250 -6.91 -5.77 18.78
N GLU A 251 -7.83 -5.98 17.85
CA GLU A 251 -8.76 -7.12 17.88
C GLU A 251 -8.03 -8.47 17.87
N LEU A 252 -6.99 -8.61 17.02
CA LEU A 252 -6.14 -9.81 16.97
C LEU A 252 -5.32 -9.99 18.25
N SER A 253 -4.88 -8.90 18.90
CA SER A 253 -4.12 -8.93 20.14
C SER A 253 -4.94 -9.42 21.35
N GLN A 254 -6.25 -9.13 21.34
CA GLN A 254 -7.18 -9.53 22.40
C GLN A 254 -7.72 -10.95 22.22
N SER A 255 -7.68 -11.50 21.01
CA SER A 255 -8.18 -12.85 20.70
C SER A 255 -7.12 -13.91 21.02
N LYS A 256 -7.49 -14.93 21.80
CA LYS A 256 -6.59 -16.03 22.21
C LYS A 256 -6.88 -17.28 21.40
N GLU A 257 -6.10 -17.48 20.36
CA GLU A 257 -6.18 -18.66 19.49
C GLU A 257 -4.86 -18.83 18.75
N GLU A 258 -4.44 -20.05 18.54
CA GLU A 258 -3.28 -20.37 17.71
C GLU A 258 -3.72 -20.54 16.25
N LEU A 259 -3.20 -19.69 15.37
CA LEU A 259 -3.52 -19.72 13.95
C LEU A 259 -2.71 -20.77 13.22
N GLN A 260 -3.32 -21.42 12.24
CA GLN A 260 -2.66 -22.33 11.32
C GLN A 260 -2.43 -21.63 9.97
N PRO A 261 -1.32 -21.94 9.26
CA PRO A 261 -1.06 -21.35 7.96
C PRO A 261 -2.13 -21.78 6.94
N LYS A 262 -2.74 -20.82 6.29
CA LYS A 262 -3.71 -21.02 5.20
C LYS A 262 -2.99 -21.06 3.85
N LEU A 263 -2.00 -20.18 3.69
CA LEU A 263 -1.14 -20.08 2.51
C LEU A 263 0.21 -20.75 2.81
N THR A 264 0.62 -21.68 1.94
CA THR A 264 1.90 -22.37 2.05
C THR A 264 2.51 -22.58 0.67
N LEU A 265 3.85 -22.68 0.61
CA LEU A 265 4.56 -22.95 -0.64
C LEU A 265 4.12 -24.28 -1.26
N GLU A 266 3.91 -25.30 -0.44
CA GLU A 266 3.48 -26.63 -0.89
C GLU A 266 2.11 -26.56 -1.60
N LYS A 267 1.11 -25.93 -0.99
CA LYS A 267 -0.21 -25.72 -1.62
C LYS A 267 -0.07 -24.92 -2.92
N ALA A 268 0.66 -23.82 -2.88
CA ALA A 268 0.83 -22.94 -4.03
C ALA A 268 1.43 -23.66 -5.26
N THR A 269 2.43 -24.52 -5.05
CA THR A 269 3.10 -25.24 -6.14
C THR A 269 2.27 -26.40 -6.68
N SER A 270 1.31 -26.93 -5.93
CA SER A 270 0.42 -28.02 -6.36
C SER A 270 -0.76 -27.56 -7.24
N ILE A 271 -1.07 -26.26 -7.24
CA ILE A 271 -2.23 -25.73 -7.98
C ILE A 271 -1.93 -25.70 -9.49
N ASP A 272 -2.86 -26.22 -10.29
CA ASP A 272 -2.79 -26.06 -11.74
C ASP A 272 -3.26 -24.64 -12.12
N SER A 273 -2.29 -23.80 -12.47
CA SER A 273 -2.50 -22.43 -12.92
C SER A 273 -1.59 -22.17 -14.12
N PRO A 274 -2.12 -21.98 -15.32
CA PRO A 274 -1.32 -21.74 -16.50
C PRO A 274 -0.58 -20.38 -16.39
N ARG A 275 0.62 -20.33 -16.98
CA ARG A 275 1.38 -19.08 -17.06
C ARG A 275 0.65 -18.12 -17.98
N ILE A 276 0.48 -16.88 -17.51
CA ILE A 276 -0.09 -15.78 -18.31
C ILE A 276 1.06 -14.89 -18.78
N ASN A 277 0.95 -14.40 -20.01
CA ASN A 277 1.88 -13.43 -20.57
C ASN A 277 1.17 -12.07 -20.63
N VAL A 278 1.79 -11.04 -20.06
CA VAL A 278 1.18 -9.72 -19.96
C VAL A 278 1.99 -8.70 -20.74
N ASN A 279 1.39 -8.14 -21.80
CA ASN A 279 1.86 -6.95 -22.48
C ASN A 279 0.83 -5.83 -22.34
N GLU A 280 1.10 -4.64 -22.87
CA GLU A 280 0.21 -3.49 -22.73
C GLU A 280 -1.21 -3.77 -23.21
N ASN A 281 -1.35 -4.37 -24.41
CA ASN A 281 -2.66 -4.64 -24.99
C ASN A 281 -3.46 -5.63 -24.14
N SER A 282 -2.84 -6.74 -23.72
CA SER A 282 -3.49 -7.75 -22.87
C SER A 282 -3.76 -7.22 -21.46
N PHE A 283 -2.87 -6.39 -20.89
CA PHE A 283 -3.11 -5.73 -19.62
C PHE A 283 -4.37 -4.85 -19.66
N ARG A 284 -4.42 -3.92 -20.63
CA ARG A 284 -5.56 -2.99 -20.77
C ARG A 284 -6.85 -3.73 -21.08
N TRP A 285 -6.79 -4.77 -21.91
CA TRP A 285 -7.96 -5.58 -22.26
C TRP A 285 -8.50 -6.36 -21.05
N HIS A 286 -7.66 -7.13 -20.35
CA HIS A 286 -8.09 -7.91 -19.20
C HIS A 286 -8.55 -7.03 -18.03
N LEU A 287 -7.94 -5.86 -17.84
CA LEU A 287 -8.40 -4.91 -16.84
C LEU A 287 -9.78 -4.36 -17.21
N ASN A 288 -10.02 -4.05 -18.50
CA ASN A 288 -11.32 -3.57 -18.98
C ASN A 288 -12.42 -4.66 -18.85
N GLU A 289 -12.11 -5.92 -19.16
CA GLU A 289 -13.07 -7.04 -19.01
C GLU A 289 -13.41 -7.29 -17.54
N ASN A 290 -12.49 -7.07 -16.62
CA ASN A 290 -12.72 -7.23 -15.20
C ASN A 290 -13.37 -5.97 -14.61
N GLN A 291 -14.72 -5.95 -14.62
CA GLN A 291 -15.51 -4.80 -14.14
C GLN A 291 -15.15 -4.39 -12.71
N MET A 292 -14.94 -5.33 -11.81
CA MET A 292 -14.55 -5.04 -10.42
C MET A 292 -13.18 -4.37 -10.36
N ALA A 293 -12.16 -4.93 -10.99
CA ALA A 293 -10.80 -4.40 -10.95
C ALA A 293 -10.70 -3.03 -11.63
N SER A 294 -11.32 -2.88 -12.81
CA SER A 294 -11.39 -1.62 -13.55
C SER A 294 -12.05 -0.51 -12.72
N PHE A 295 -13.21 -0.80 -12.13
CA PHE A 295 -13.93 0.15 -11.29
C PHE A 295 -13.14 0.53 -10.03
N LYS A 296 -12.61 -0.48 -9.30
CA LYS A 296 -11.92 -0.25 -8.02
C LYS A 296 -10.57 0.43 -8.17
N LEU A 297 -9.83 0.17 -9.25
CA LEU A 297 -8.60 0.91 -9.56
C LEU A 297 -8.92 2.40 -9.79
N ALA A 298 -9.86 2.69 -10.68
CA ALA A 298 -10.25 4.06 -10.99
C ALA A 298 -10.87 4.79 -9.76
N GLU A 299 -11.69 4.11 -8.97
CA GLU A 299 -12.25 4.64 -7.73
C GLU A 299 -11.14 4.94 -6.72
N GLY A 300 -10.18 4.02 -6.53
CA GLY A 300 -9.07 4.17 -5.61
C GLY A 300 -8.19 5.38 -5.92
N ILE A 301 -7.83 5.57 -7.19
CA ILE A 301 -7.08 6.74 -7.65
C ILE A 301 -7.85 8.03 -7.34
N ARG A 302 -9.15 8.09 -7.67
CA ARG A 302 -9.98 9.28 -7.39
C ARG A 302 -10.10 9.58 -5.91
N LEU A 303 -10.26 8.58 -5.06
CA LEU A 303 -10.38 8.76 -3.61
C LEU A 303 -9.08 9.27 -3.00
N PHE A 304 -7.93 8.70 -3.39
CA PHE A 304 -6.63 9.16 -2.90
C PHE A 304 -6.35 10.59 -3.35
N ASN A 305 -6.65 10.93 -4.61
CA ASN A 305 -6.54 12.31 -5.09
C ASN A 305 -7.46 13.27 -4.33
N LYS A 306 -8.71 12.87 -4.07
CA LYS A 306 -9.66 13.68 -3.29
C LYS A 306 -9.14 13.97 -1.87
N ASP A 307 -8.52 12.99 -1.22
CA ASP A 307 -7.99 13.19 0.13
C ASP A 307 -6.68 14.02 0.11
N MET A 308 -5.86 13.89 -0.96
CA MET A 308 -4.73 14.78 -1.18
C MET A 308 -5.17 16.23 -1.37
N LEU A 309 -6.24 16.50 -2.14
CA LEU A 309 -6.78 17.84 -2.31
C LEU A 309 -7.26 18.43 -0.97
N LYS A 310 -7.96 17.64 -0.14
CA LYS A 310 -8.34 18.08 1.21
C LYS A 310 -7.12 18.41 2.09
N LEU A 311 -6.04 17.63 2.00
CA LEU A 311 -4.80 17.93 2.70
C LEU A 311 -4.21 19.26 2.24
N LYS A 312 -4.19 19.51 0.92
CA LYS A 312 -3.75 20.78 0.33
C LYS A 312 -4.59 21.96 0.78
N ASP A 313 -5.91 21.78 0.90
CA ASP A 313 -6.84 22.81 1.44
C ASP A 313 -6.49 23.13 2.91
N LEU A 314 -6.23 22.11 3.75
CA LEU A 314 -5.79 22.33 5.15
C LEU A 314 -4.46 23.08 5.23
N ILE A 315 -3.51 22.77 4.36
CA ILE A 315 -2.21 23.46 4.28
C ILE A 315 -2.42 24.92 3.88
N GLN A 316 -3.25 25.17 2.87
CA GLN A 316 -3.56 26.53 2.40
C GLN A 316 -4.17 27.39 3.48
N ALA A 317 -5.02 26.82 4.33
CA ALA A 317 -5.63 27.55 5.45
C ALA A 317 -4.64 27.93 6.56
N GLN A 318 -3.43 27.36 6.58
CA GLN A 318 -2.38 27.62 7.58
C GLN A 318 -1.23 28.50 7.04
N LEU A 319 -1.23 28.83 5.74
CA LEU A 319 -0.24 29.72 5.09
C LEU A 319 -0.65 31.19 5.17
#